data_e6bf32ada7eb67322754cce1776f8895
#
_entry.id   e6bf32ada7eb67322754cce1776f8895
#
_cell.length_a   1.000
_cell.length_b   1.000
_cell.length_c   1.000
_cell.angle_alpha   90.00
_cell.angle_beta   90.00
_cell.angle_gamma   90.00
#
_symmetry.space_group_name_H-M   'P 1'
#
loop_
_entity.id
_entity.type
_entity.pdbx_description
1 polymer ?
#
loop_
_entity_poly.entity_id
_entity_poly.type
_entity_poly.pdbx_seq_one_letter_code
_entity_poly.pdbx_strand_id
1 'polypeptide(L)'
;MALSGNLWHETAQHGADLQRLERSVNCDVAIIGAGFTGLSAALHIAQAGVDVTLIEAETIGHGGSGRNVGLVNAGLWKPPEQVLETLGQAMGERMNTMLAQGPATVFELIERHQITCEATQSGTLHCAHNARGWRDLQNRHRQQVARDAPVTLLSAAQAAQRTGSTSFHGALWDERAGTIQPLSFTKGLAKAARAAGAKIYEHSAAKSVRFHDGSWQIQTPVGQITARRFIQATNAYATKGLAQNAYIPVHYFQLATDPLPEDLRTPILPGGEGCWDTAQIMSSFRLDKFGRMILGAIGNLDGFGANSHRQWARRKLARLYPQLAGFDMPHSWTGRIAMTEDYLPKVVDIGPNAISIYGFSGRGIGPGTLFGKCAVDWVINDDA
;
A
#
# COMPACT_ATOMS: atom_id res chain seq x y z
N MET A 1 -13.57 12.41 2.83
CA MET A 1 -12.62 12.21 3.95
C MET A 1 -11.71 13.43 4.01
N ALA A 2 -11.71 14.17 5.10
CA ALA A 2 -10.83 15.32 5.26
C ALA A 2 -9.36 14.85 5.34
N LEU A 3 -8.44 15.64 4.79
CA LEU A 3 -6.99 15.39 4.85
C LEU A 3 -6.37 15.95 6.15
N SER A 4 -7.11 16.82 6.85
CA SER A 4 -6.67 17.39 8.13
C SER A 4 -6.47 16.30 9.17
N GLY A 5 -5.31 16.27 9.82
CA GLY A 5 -4.92 15.27 10.80
C GLY A 5 -4.26 14.01 10.22
N ASN A 6 -4.06 13.92 8.92
CA ASN A 6 -3.23 12.87 8.32
C ASN A 6 -1.76 13.26 8.39
N LEU A 7 -1.02 12.61 9.29
CA LEU A 7 0.40 12.85 9.50
C LEU A 7 1.23 12.80 8.20
N TRP A 8 0.88 11.90 7.29
CA TRP A 8 1.61 11.79 6.01
C TRP A 8 1.45 13.01 5.12
N HIS A 9 0.33 13.72 5.24
CA HIS A 9 0.12 15.00 4.53
C HIS A 9 0.98 16.12 5.09
N GLU A 10 1.16 16.13 6.41
CA GLU A 10 1.95 17.15 7.12
C GLU A 10 3.46 16.93 6.92
N THR A 11 3.88 15.66 6.78
CA THR A 11 5.31 15.29 6.71
C THR A 11 5.80 15.00 5.31
N ALA A 12 4.91 14.83 4.33
CA ALA A 12 5.31 14.59 2.95
C ALA A 12 5.96 15.81 2.34
N GLN A 13 7.01 15.60 1.55
CA GLN A 13 7.57 16.66 0.74
C GLN A 13 6.52 17.24 -0.21
N HIS A 14 6.57 18.56 -0.42
CA HIS A 14 5.71 19.21 -1.40
C HIS A 14 5.94 18.57 -2.78
N GLY A 15 4.87 18.05 -3.39
CA GLY A 15 4.89 17.60 -4.77
C GLY A 15 4.84 18.78 -5.74
N ALA A 16 5.08 18.53 -7.01
CA ALA A 16 4.76 19.51 -8.04
C ALA A 16 3.24 19.74 -8.07
N ASP A 17 2.82 20.99 -8.18
CA ASP A 17 1.42 21.30 -8.47
C ASP A 17 1.06 20.73 -9.84
N LEU A 18 0.17 19.75 -9.83
CA LEU A 18 -0.31 19.12 -11.05
C LEU A 18 -1.60 19.81 -11.48
N GLN A 19 -1.67 20.10 -12.76
CA GLN A 19 -2.82 20.77 -13.32
C GLN A 19 -4.01 19.81 -13.44
N ARG A 20 -5.20 20.37 -13.48
CA ARG A 20 -6.42 19.69 -13.86
C ARG A 20 -6.44 19.47 -15.37
N LEU A 21 -7.07 18.39 -15.81
CA LEU A 21 -7.32 18.15 -17.24
C LEU A 21 -8.42 19.10 -17.74
N GLU A 22 -8.04 20.13 -18.49
CA GLU A 22 -8.96 21.17 -18.98
C GLU A 22 -9.20 21.11 -20.50
N ARG A 23 -8.63 20.11 -21.18
CA ARG A 23 -8.72 19.96 -22.63
C ARG A 23 -8.93 18.50 -23.03
N SER A 24 -9.26 18.27 -24.28
CA SER A 24 -9.25 16.93 -24.85
C SER A 24 -7.81 16.52 -25.16
N VAL A 25 -7.45 15.29 -24.79
CA VAL A 25 -6.15 14.67 -25.04
C VAL A 25 -6.33 13.29 -25.66
N ASN A 26 -5.44 12.92 -26.57
CA ASN A 26 -5.32 11.57 -27.09
C ASN A 26 -4.06 10.94 -26.52
N CYS A 27 -4.10 9.64 -26.28
CA CYS A 27 -2.95 8.84 -25.83
C CYS A 27 -3.13 7.37 -26.22
N ASP A 28 -2.09 6.57 -26.09
CA ASP A 28 -2.17 5.13 -26.29
C ASP A 28 -2.84 4.44 -25.10
N VAL A 29 -2.45 4.85 -23.88
CA VAL A 29 -2.95 4.26 -22.63
C VAL A 29 -3.49 5.34 -21.70
N ALA A 30 -4.74 5.18 -21.26
CA ALA A 30 -5.30 5.98 -20.19
C ALA A 30 -5.27 5.20 -18.86
N ILE A 31 -4.92 5.86 -17.77
CA ILE A 31 -4.93 5.28 -16.43
C ILE A 31 -5.80 6.12 -15.51
N ILE A 32 -6.69 5.49 -14.75
CA ILE A 32 -7.49 6.16 -13.71
C ILE A 32 -7.04 5.70 -12.33
N GLY A 33 -6.57 6.66 -11.53
CA GLY A 33 -6.12 6.47 -10.15
C GLY A 33 -4.61 6.61 -9.98
N ALA A 34 -4.19 7.61 -9.19
CA ALA A 34 -2.79 7.92 -8.91
C ALA A 34 -2.33 7.37 -7.54
N GLY A 35 -2.60 6.09 -7.31
CA GLY A 35 -2.00 5.29 -6.24
C GLY A 35 -0.73 4.58 -6.71
N PHE A 36 -0.20 3.67 -5.88
CA PHE A 36 1.00 2.89 -6.20
C PHE A 36 0.91 2.17 -7.55
N THR A 37 -0.22 1.50 -7.81
CA THR A 37 -0.42 0.72 -9.03
C THR A 37 -0.47 1.60 -10.28
N GLY A 38 -1.30 2.65 -10.27
CA GLY A 38 -1.45 3.51 -11.44
C GLY A 38 -0.17 4.29 -11.76
N LEU A 39 0.52 4.80 -10.73
CA LEU A 39 1.77 5.53 -10.94
C LEU A 39 2.94 4.63 -11.36
N SER A 40 3.02 3.42 -10.80
CA SER A 40 4.00 2.44 -11.27
C SER A 40 3.73 2.02 -12.72
N ALA A 41 2.47 1.80 -13.10
CA ALA A 41 2.10 1.53 -14.48
C ALA A 41 2.48 2.70 -15.40
N ALA A 42 2.09 3.93 -15.04
CA ALA A 42 2.42 5.12 -15.82
C ALA A 42 3.94 5.29 -16.03
N LEU A 43 4.73 5.05 -14.97
CA LEU A 43 6.19 5.12 -15.04
C LEU A 43 6.75 4.13 -16.06
N HIS A 44 6.41 2.84 -15.93
CA HIS A 44 7.01 1.80 -16.75
C HIS A 44 6.50 1.82 -18.20
N ILE A 45 5.23 2.18 -18.42
CA ILE A 45 4.64 2.37 -19.75
C ILE A 45 5.32 3.55 -20.46
N ALA A 46 5.52 4.68 -19.76
CA ALA A 46 6.23 5.83 -20.34
C ALA A 46 7.71 5.51 -20.63
N GLN A 47 8.38 4.75 -19.76
CA GLN A 47 9.76 4.27 -19.99
C GLN A 47 9.87 3.35 -21.21
N ALA A 48 8.80 2.63 -21.55
CA ALA A 48 8.73 1.82 -22.78
C ALA A 48 8.43 2.65 -24.03
N GLY A 49 8.31 3.98 -23.93
CA GLY A 49 8.06 4.88 -25.05
C GLY A 49 6.60 4.99 -25.48
N VAL A 50 5.66 4.46 -24.70
CA VAL A 50 4.22 4.49 -24.99
C VAL A 50 3.60 5.76 -24.41
N ASP A 51 2.76 6.46 -25.18
CA ASP A 51 2.08 7.68 -24.71
C ASP A 51 1.00 7.37 -23.69
N VAL A 52 1.22 7.77 -22.45
CA VAL A 52 0.36 7.47 -21.30
C VAL A 52 -0.16 8.73 -20.62
N THR A 53 -1.47 8.74 -20.37
CA THR A 53 -2.14 9.79 -19.60
C THR A 53 -2.81 9.20 -18.37
N LEU A 54 -2.48 9.73 -17.19
CA LEU A 54 -3.06 9.32 -15.92
C LEU A 54 -3.88 10.46 -15.31
N ILE A 55 -5.09 10.14 -14.83
CA ILE A 55 -5.93 11.08 -14.09
C ILE A 55 -6.22 10.59 -12.68
N GLU A 56 -6.27 11.54 -11.76
CA GLU A 56 -6.65 11.36 -10.36
C GLU A 56 -7.84 12.27 -10.01
N ALA A 57 -8.77 11.73 -9.28
CA ALA A 57 -9.97 12.46 -8.89
C ALA A 57 -9.69 13.60 -7.91
N GLU A 58 -8.76 13.37 -7.01
CA GLU A 58 -8.33 14.28 -5.95
C GLU A 58 -6.86 14.67 -6.16
N THR A 59 -5.99 14.37 -5.20
CA THR A 59 -4.55 14.58 -5.27
C THR A 59 -3.80 13.25 -5.31
N ILE A 60 -2.55 13.26 -5.76
CA ILE A 60 -1.67 12.08 -5.76
C ILE A 60 -1.69 11.39 -4.39
N GLY A 61 -1.98 10.08 -4.40
CA GLY A 61 -2.00 9.28 -3.19
C GLY A 61 -3.16 9.57 -2.23
N HIS A 62 -4.19 10.30 -2.64
CA HIS A 62 -5.35 10.62 -1.79
C HIS A 62 -5.99 9.38 -1.17
N GLY A 63 -6.04 8.27 -1.89
CA GLY A 63 -6.59 7.00 -1.43
C GLY A 63 -5.70 6.25 -0.44
N GLY A 64 -5.79 4.91 -0.45
CA GLY A 64 -5.05 4.04 0.46
C GLY A 64 -3.53 4.18 0.37
N SER A 65 -2.99 4.62 -0.77
CA SER A 65 -1.55 4.80 -0.98
C SER A 65 -0.94 5.88 -0.09
N GLY A 66 -1.66 6.97 0.21
CA GLY A 66 -1.18 8.02 1.11
C GLY A 66 -1.76 7.93 2.53
N ARG A 67 -2.35 6.78 2.92
CA ARG A 67 -3.02 6.64 4.23
C ARG A 67 -2.61 5.39 5.01
N ASN A 68 -1.90 4.46 4.38
CA ASN A 68 -1.45 3.22 5.03
C ASN A 68 -0.30 3.49 6.02
N VAL A 69 0.06 2.47 6.81
CA VAL A 69 1.10 2.60 7.85
C VAL A 69 2.53 2.67 7.29
N GLY A 70 2.73 2.33 6.02
CA GLY A 70 4.04 2.37 5.36
C GLY A 70 4.90 1.11 5.54
N LEU A 71 4.31 -0.07 5.76
CA LEU A 71 5.05 -1.34 5.83
C LEU A 71 5.21 -1.95 4.44
N VAL A 72 6.43 -2.04 3.95
CA VAL A 72 6.79 -2.68 2.68
C VAL A 72 7.07 -4.16 2.95
N ASN A 73 6.01 -4.95 2.94
CA ASN A 73 6.09 -6.39 3.22
C ASN A 73 6.24 -7.23 1.94
N ALA A 74 6.92 -8.37 2.02
CA ALA A 74 6.93 -9.38 0.97
C ALA A 74 5.68 -10.26 1.02
N GLY A 75 5.25 -10.77 -0.14
CA GLY A 75 4.13 -11.70 -0.26
C GLY A 75 2.77 -11.12 0.08
N LEU A 76 1.85 -11.99 0.45
CA LEU A 76 0.46 -11.69 0.77
C LEU A 76 0.13 -11.93 2.25
N TRP A 77 -1.11 -11.65 2.63
CA TRP A 77 -1.69 -12.05 3.92
C TRP A 77 -1.75 -13.56 4.09
N LYS A 78 -2.17 -14.26 3.03
CA LYS A 78 -2.18 -15.72 3.01
C LYS A 78 -0.75 -16.26 3.03
N PRO A 79 -0.47 -17.30 3.82
CA PRO A 79 0.77 -18.01 3.71
C PRO A 79 0.89 -18.70 2.33
N PRO A 80 2.10 -18.98 1.85
CA PRO A 80 2.33 -19.48 0.50
C PRO A 80 1.48 -20.71 0.10
N GLU A 81 1.32 -21.70 0.99
CA GLU A 81 0.53 -22.90 0.69
C GLU A 81 -0.95 -22.59 0.45
N GLN A 82 -1.53 -21.64 1.20
CA GLN A 82 -2.93 -21.24 0.95
C GLN A 82 -3.09 -20.48 -0.38
N VAL A 83 -2.04 -19.87 -0.90
CA VAL A 83 -2.05 -19.31 -2.25
C VAL A 83 -2.09 -20.42 -3.28
N LEU A 84 -1.33 -21.51 -3.07
CA LEU A 84 -1.36 -22.69 -3.92
C LEU A 84 -2.74 -23.40 -3.89
N GLU A 85 -3.31 -23.55 -2.71
CA GLU A 85 -4.66 -24.11 -2.55
C GLU A 85 -5.72 -23.34 -3.36
N THR A 86 -5.55 -22.02 -3.45
CA THR A 86 -6.51 -21.15 -4.16
C THR A 86 -6.28 -21.12 -5.68
N LEU A 87 -5.02 -21.07 -6.13
CA LEU A 87 -4.65 -20.85 -7.54
C LEU A 87 -4.14 -22.13 -8.25
N GLY A 88 -3.96 -23.23 -7.54
CA GLY A 88 -3.22 -24.40 -8.02
C GLY A 88 -1.70 -24.20 -7.97
N GLN A 89 -0.96 -25.31 -8.11
CA GLN A 89 0.49 -25.35 -7.89
C GLN A 89 1.25 -24.34 -8.77
N ALA A 90 1.06 -24.39 -10.08
CA ALA A 90 1.83 -23.59 -11.02
C ALA A 90 1.58 -22.08 -10.87
N MET A 91 0.32 -21.66 -10.85
CA MET A 91 -0.03 -20.26 -10.73
C MET A 91 0.25 -19.72 -9.33
N GLY A 92 0.03 -20.53 -8.30
CA GLY A 92 0.30 -20.17 -6.91
C GLY A 92 1.79 -19.93 -6.64
N GLU A 93 2.68 -20.81 -7.14
CA GLU A 93 4.13 -20.59 -7.00
C GLU A 93 4.60 -19.40 -7.82
N ARG A 94 4.07 -19.19 -9.03
CA ARG A 94 4.37 -17.99 -9.81
C ARG A 94 3.98 -16.71 -9.04
N MET A 95 2.79 -16.69 -8.43
CA MET A 95 2.32 -15.59 -7.60
C MET A 95 3.22 -15.37 -6.38
N ASN A 96 3.55 -16.43 -5.64
CA ASN A 96 4.42 -16.36 -4.46
C ASN A 96 5.81 -15.82 -4.82
N THR A 97 6.42 -16.33 -5.89
CA THR A 97 7.73 -15.89 -6.38
C THR A 97 7.71 -14.43 -6.80
N MET A 98 6.72 -14.04 -7.60
CA MET A 98 6.57 -12.66 -8.06
C MET A 98 6.40 -11.70 -6.87
N LEU A 99 5.51 -12.00 -5.95
CA LEU A 99 5.22 -11.10 -4.82
C LEU A 99 6.31 -11.08 -3.74
N ALA A 100 7.18 -12.11 -3.69
CA ALA A 100 8.38 -12.07 -2.88
C ALA A 100 9.32 -10.93 -3.28
N GLN A 101 9.30 -10.52 -4.57
CA GLN A 101 10.10 -9.41 -5.10
C GLN A 101 9.49 -8.03 -4.85
N GLY A 102 8.29 -7.96 -4.27
CA GLY A 102 7.61 -6.68 -4.02
C GLY A 102 8.46 -5.64 -3.29
N PRO A 103 9.09 -5.95 -2.15
CA PRO A 103 9.98 -5.02 -1.46
C PRO A 103 11.18 -4.58 -2.30
N ALA A 104 11.87 -5.52 -2.95
CA ALA A 104 13.00 -5.19 -3.82
C ALA A 104 12.58 -4.19 -4.90
N THR A 105 11.46 -4.41 -5.58
CA THR A 105 10.93 -3.49 -6.60
C THR A 105 10.69 -2.09 -6.02
N VAL A 106 10.12 -1.99 -4.81
CA VAL A 106 9.87 -0.70 -4.17
C VAL A 106 11.17 0.03 -3.86
N PHE A 107 12.14 -0.65 -3.24
CA PHE A 107 13.41 -0.04 -2.84
C PHE A 107 14.31 0.28 -4.04
N GLU A 108 14.32 -0.54 -5.09
CA GLU A 108 14.98 -0.23 -6.37
C GLU A 108 14.42 1.05 -7.02
N LEU A 109 13.09 1.25 -7.00
CA LEU A 109 12.48 2.48 -7.52
C LEU A 109 12.86 3.69 -6.67
N ILE A 110 12.91 3.53 -5.34
CA ILE A 110 13.34 4.58 -4.42
C ILE A 110 14.78 5.00 -4.72
N GLU A 111 15.69 4.05 -4.85
CA GLU A 111 17.09 4.30 -5.15
C GLU A 111 17.28 4.89 -6.55
N ARG A 112 16.75 4.24 -7.58
CA ARG A 112 16.88 4.65 -8.98
C ARG A 112 16.36 6.06 -9.25
N HIS A 113 15.23 6.42 -8.63
CA HIS A 113 14.59 7.73 -8.83
C HIS A 113 14.85 8.72 -7.69
N GLN A 114 15.75 8.34 -6.74
CA GLN A 114 16.13 9.16 -5.58
C GLN A 114 14.90 9.72 -4.83
N ILE A 115 13.94 8.83 -4.55
CA ILE A 115 12.69 9.19 -3.89
C ILE A 115 12.94 9.39 -2.39
N THR A 116 12.80 10.60 -1.91
CA THR A 116 12.92 10.91 -0.48
C THR A 116 11.62 10.56 0.23
N CYS A 117 11.53 9.37 0.84
CA CYS A 117 10.33 8.85 1.49
C CYS A 117 10.59 8.14 2.82
N GLU A 118 11.62 8.54 3.58
CA GLU A 118 11.95 7.94 4.88
C GLU A 118 12.10 6.41 4.83
N ALA A 119 12.68 5.91 3.73
CA ALA A 119 12.82 4.48 3.52
C ALA A 119 13.82 3.87 4.50
N THR A 120 13.43 2.74 5.12
CA THR A 120 14.31 1.88 5.91
C THR A 120 14.17 0.43 5.44
N GLN A 121 15.29 -0.26 5.27
CA GLN A 121 15.34 -1.68 4.89
C GLN A 121 15.81 -2.54 6.07
N SER A 122 15.23 -2.33 7.25
CA SER A 122 15.55 -3.08 8.46
C SER A 122 14.65 -4.30 8.69
N GLY A 123 13.84 -4.64 7.70
CA GLY A 123 12.86 -5.71 7.80
C GLY A 123 11.55 -5.28 8.44
N THR A 124 10.64 -6.23 8.56
CA THR A 124 9.41 -6.11 9.35
C THR A 124 9.24 -7.30 10.28
N LEU A 125 8.55 -7.08 11.39
CA LEU A 125 8.27 -8.07 12.42
C LEU A 125 6.77 -8.42 12.42
N HIS A 126 6.45 -9.66 12.08
CA HIS A 126 5.12 -10.22 12.30
C HIS A 126 5.09 -10.83 13.71
N CYS A 127 4.41 -10.18 14.64
CA CYS A 127 4.48 -10.46 16.07
C CYS A 127 3.35 -11.39 16.53
N ALA A 128 3.68 -12.45 17.27
CA ALA A 128 2.70 -13.38 17.82
C ALA A 128 2.06 -12.81 19.10
N HIS A 129 0.79 -12.41 19.03
CA HIS A 129 0.06 -11.84 20.17
C HIS A 129 -0.33 -12.87 21.24
N ASN A 130 -0.26 -14.17 20.92
CA ASN A 130 -0.54 -15.29 21.83
C ASN A 130 0.06 -16.60 21.28
N ALA A 131 -0.12 -17.72 22.01
CA ALA A 131 0.40 -19.03 21.63
C ALA A 131 -0.17 -19.57 20.28
N ARG A 132 -1.42 -19.23 19.91
CA ARG A 132 -1.98 -19.61 18.60
C ARG A 132 -1.28 -18.84 17.48
N GLY A 133 -1.08 -17.54 17.67
CA GLY A 133 -0.32 -16.72 16.73
C GLY A 133 1.12 -17.23 16.57
N TRP A 134 1.75 -17.68 17.66
CA TRP A 134 3.08 -18.26 17.59
C TRP A 134 3.13 -19.53 16.71
N ARG A 135 2.18 -20.44 16.86
CA ARG A 135 2.08 -21.62 15.99
C ARG A 135 1.84 -21.27 14.52
N ASP A 136 1.04 -20.22 14.24
CA ASP A 136 0.86 -19.72 12.87
C ASP A 136 2.19 -19.20 12.29
N LEU A 137 2.97 -18.43 13.07
CA LEU A 137 4.27 -17.94 12.62
C LEU A 137 5.29 -19.06 12.38
N GLN A 138 5.30 -20.10 13.21
CA GLN A 138 6.13 -21.28 12.97
C GLN A 138 5.79 -21.98 11.65
N ASN A 139 4.49 -22.07 11.33
CA ASN A 139 4.04 -22.63 10.06
C ASN A 139 4.45 -21.77 8.88
N ARG A 140 4.23 -20.45 8.96
CA ARG A 140 4.66 -19.46 7.93
C ARG A 140 6.17 -19.51 7.71
N HIS A 141 6.94 -19.58 8.76
CA HIS A 141 8.41 -19.70 8.69
C HIS A 141 8.81 -20.90 7.87
N ARG A 142 8.28 -22.11 8.18
CA ARG A 142 8.60 -23.34 7.41
C ARG A 142 8.30 -23.18 5.93
N GLN A 143 7.12 -22.63 5.58
CA GLN A 143 6.71 -22.44 4.19
C GLN A 143 7.59 -21.44 3.43
N GLN A 144 8.04 -20.39 4.13
CA GLN A 144 8.89 -19.36 3.53
C GLN A 144 10.35 -19.85 3.37
N VAL A 145 10.90 -20.55 4.37
CA VAL A 145 12.23 -21.15 4.29
C VAL A 145 12.31 -22.19 3.18
N ALA A 146 11.26 -23.00 2.99
CA ALA A 146 11.15 -23.94 1.88
C ALA A 146 11.16 -23.26 0.48
N ARG A 147 11.07 -21.92 0.43
CA ARG A 147 11.16 -21.08 -0.77
C ARG A 147 12.35 -20.12 -0.73
N ASP A 148 13.37 -20.47 0.05
CA ASP A 148 14.60 -19.70 0.21
C ASP A 148 14.41 -18.23 0.65
N ALA A 149 13.30 -17.94 1.33
CA ALA A 149 13.04 -16.60 1.84
C ALA A 149 13.94 -16.31 3.07
N PRO A 150 14.61 -15.15 3.13
CA PRO A 150 15.45 -14.76 4.26
C PRO A 150 14.58 -14.27 5.41
N VAL A 151 14.01 -15.22 6.13
CA VAL A 151 13.13 -14.98 7.29
C VAL A 151 13.66 -15.68 8.51
N THR A 152 13.59 -15.04 9.66
CA THR A 152 14.05 -15.57 10.94
C THR A 152 12.91 -15.64 11.94
N LEU A 153 12.75 -16.81 12.57
CA LEU A 153 11.79 -17.01 13.65
C LEU A 153 12.46 -16.62 14.98
N LEU A 154 11.94 -15.58 15.60
CA LEU A 154 12.47 -14.99 16.83
C LEU A 154 11.69 -15.50 18.06
N SER A 155 12.40 -15.99 19.07
CA SER A 155 11.83 -16.28 20.39
C SER A 155 11.20 -15.04 21.04
N ALA A 156 10.44 -15.23 22.13
CA ALA A 156 9.86 -14.11 22.89
C ALA A 156 10.91 -13.10 23.37
N ALA A 157 12.07 -13.60 23.85
CA ALA A 157 13.18 -12.76 24.31
C ALA A 157 13.79 -11.94 23.15
N GLN A 158 14.04 -12.58 22.00
CA GLN A 158 14.57 -11.90 20.81
C GLN A 158 13.55 -10.90 20.22
N ALA A 159 12.27 -11.26 20.22
CA ALA A 159 11.21 -10.35 19.81
C ALA A 159 11.13 -9.12 20.75
N ALA A 160 11.28 -9.32 22.07
CA ALA A 160 11.33 -8.22 23.04
C ALA A 160 12.53 -7.30 22.82
N GLN A 161 13.71 -7.83 22.48
CA GLN A 161 14.89 -7.03 22.17
C GLN A 161 14.69 -6.16 20.91
N ARG A 162 14.05 -6.70 19.87
CA ARG A 162 13.81 -5.96 18.62
C ARG A 162 12.63 -5.01 18.69
N THR A 163 11.56 -5.39 19.39
CA THR A 163 10.37 -4.53 19.48
C THR A 163 10.43 -3.52 20.62
N GLY A 164 11.23 -3.77 21.66
CA GLY A 164 11.16 -3.05 22.94
C GLY A 164 9.91 -3.40 23.77
N SER A 165 9.20 -4.47 23.41
CA SER A 165 7.94 -4.89 24.06
C SER A 165 7.98 -6.36 24.45
N THR A 166 7.60 -6.66 25.70
CA THR A 166 7.49 -8.04 26.22
C THR A 166 6.12 -8.68 25.95
N SER A 167 5.25 -8.00 25.18
CA SER A 167 3.86 -8.43 24.96
C SER A 167 3.71 -9.56 23.94
N PHE A 168 4.79 -10.02 23.31
CA PHE A 168 4.72 -10.99 22.23
C PHE A 168 5.30 -12.35 22.61
N HIS A 169 4.70 -13.42 22.11
CA HIS A 169 5.17 -14.80 22.26
C HIS A 169 6.33 -15.17 21.34
N GLY A 170 6.74 -14.24 20.46
CA GLY A 170 7.77 -14.36 19.46
C GLY A 170 7.39 -13.54 18.23
N ALA A 171 8.24 -13.56 17.23
CA ALA A 171 7.99 -12.87 15.96
C ALA A 171 8.61 -13.62 14.77
N LEU A 172 8.11 -13.35 13.58
CA LEU A 172 8.76 -13.70 12.32
C LEU A 172 9.32 -12.41 11.72
N TRP A 173 10.62 -12.34 11.58
CA TRP A 173 11.34 -11.23 10.96
C TRP A 173 11.60 -11.55 9.49
N ASP A 174 11.19 -10.66 8.59
CA ASP A 174 11.44 -10.76 7.15
C ASP A 174 12.43 -9.66 6.75
N GLU A 175 13.64 -10.04 6.40
CA GLU A 175 14.74 -9.13 6.08
C GLU A 175 14.51 -8.34 4.79
N ARG A 176 13.73 -8.88 3.85
CA ARG A 176 13.40 -8.22 2.57
C ARG A 176 12.58 -6.96 2.75
N ALA A 177 11.81 -6.92 3.84
CA ALA A 177 10.83 -5.90 4.13
C ALA A 177 11.46 -4.61 4.69
N GLY A 178 10.61 -3.61 4.91
CA GLY A 178 11.03 -2.35 5.52
C GLY A 178 9.88 -1.38 5.67
N THR A 179 10.20 -0.11 5.85
CA THR A 179 9.20 0.94 6.01
C THR A 179 9.44 2.14 5.10
N ILE A 180 8.39 2.87 4.78
CA ILE A 180 8.44 4.12 4.01
C ILE A 180 7.42 5.13 4.55
N GLN A 181 7.61 6.39 4.26
CA GLN A 181 6.53 7.40 4.31
C GLN A 181 5.73 7.25 3.00
N PRO A 182 4.50 6.69 3.06
CA PRO A 182 3.84 6.16 1.87
C PRO A 182 3.36 7.25 0.89
N LEU A 183 2.98 8.43 1.39
CA LEU A 183 2.57 9.54 0.53
C LEU A 183 3.77 10.15 -0.20
N SER A 184 4.93 10.26 0.47
CA SER A 184 6.17 10.73 -0.17
C SER A 184 6.63 9.76 -1.26
N PHE A 185 6.53 8.45 -1.03
CA PHE A 185 6.80 7.46 -2.06
C PHE A 185 5.86 7.61 -3.27
N THR A 186 4.57 7.79 -3.02
CA THR A 186 3.57 8.01 -4.10
C THR A 186 3.88 9.25 -4.92
N LYS A 187 4.19 10.39 -4.25
CA LYS A 187 4.59 11.63 -4.91
C LYS A 187 5.90 11.48 -5.69
N GLY A 188 6.85 10.72 -5.14
CA GLY A 188 8.10 10.39 -5.82
C GLY A 188 7.89 9.57 -7.10
N LEU A 189 7.01 8.57 -7.06
CA LEU A 189 6.60 7.81 -8.26
C LEU A 189 5.96 8.72 -9.31
N ALA A 190 5.09 9.65 -8.92
CA ALA A 190 4.49 10.60 -9.83
C ALA A 190 5.55 11.50 -10.51
N LYS A 191 6.53 11.98 -9.73
CA LYS A 191 7.67 12.75 -10.26
C LYS A 191 8.48 11.93 -11.27
N ALA A 192 8.77 10.66 -10.94
CA ALA A 192 9.51 9.76 -11.83
C ALA A 192 8.73 9.46 -13.11
N ALA A 193 7.42 9.18 -13.02
CA ALA A 193 6.58 8.92 -14.19
C ALA A 193 6.50 10.14 -15.13
N ARG A 194 6.37 11.35 -14.59
CA ARG A 194 6.41 12.59 -15.38
C ARG A 194 7.76 12.80 -16.06
N ALA A 195 8.85 12.54 -15.35
CA ALA A 195 10.19 12.64 -15.93
C ALA A 195 10.40 11.63 -17.08
N ALA A 196 9.72 10.48 -17.04
CA ALA A 196 9.68 9.49 -18.11
C ALA A 196 8.73 9.86 -19.27
N GLY A 197 7.95 10.95 -19.17
CA GLY A 197 7.04 11.43 -20.20
C GLY A 197 5.55 11.20 -19.94
N ALA A 198 5.16 10.57 -18.83
CA ALA A 198 3.75 10.39 -18.50
C ALA A 198 3.05 11.74 -18.23
N LYS A 199 1.86 11.91 -18.79
CA LYS A 199 0.99 13.06 -18.53
C LYS A 199 0.11 12.74 -17.32
N ILE A 200 0.21 13.52 -16.25
CA ILE A 200 -0.52 13.26 -15.00
C ILE A 200 -1.34 14.49 -14.62
N TYR A 201 -2.62 14.27 -14.31
CA TYR A 201 -3.57 15.31 -13.94
C TYR A 201 -4.26 14.98 -12.62
N GLU A 202 -4.26 15.93 -11.68
CA GLU A 202 -5.04 15.90 -10.44
C GLU A 202 -6.41 16.56 -10.61
N HIS A 203 -7.30 16.44 -9.64
CA HIS A 203 -8.64 17.05 -9.63
C HIS A 203 -9.44 16.78 -10.92
N SER A 204 -9.22 15.60 -11.51
CA SER A 204 -9.71 15.20 -12.83
C SER A 204 -10.52 13.91 -12.73
N ALA A 205 -11.54 13.90 -11.86
CA ALA A 205 -12.39 12.75 -11.63
C ALA A 205 -13.06 12.25 -12.92
N ALA A 206 -12.90 10.98 -13.26
CA ALA A 206 -13.65 10.36 -14.35
C ALA A 206 -15.16 10.36 -14.03
N LYS A 207 -15.98 10.96 -14.90
CA LYS A 207 -17.45 11.04 -14.81
C LYS A 207 -18.12 9.92 -15.57
N SER A 208 -17.57 9.56 -16.71
CA SER A 208 -17.99 8.40 -17.51
C SER A 208 -16.82 7.82 -18.27
N VAL A 209 -16.87 6.51 -18.47
CA VAL A 209 -15.89 5.75 -19.25
C VAL A 209 -16.69 4.89 -20.23
N ARG A 210 -16.45 5.03 -21.52
CA ARG A 210 -17.17 4.32 -22.58
C ARG A 210 -16.21 3.91 -23.69
N PHE A 211 -16.41 2.70 -24.21
CA PHE A 211 -15.76 2.26 -25.44
C PHE A 211 -16.63 2.61 -26.64
N HIS A 212 -16.10 3.35 -27.59
CA HIS A 212 -16.81 3.80 -28.77
C HIS A 212 -15.82 3.99 -29.92
N ASP A 213 -16.18 3.53 -31.13
CA ASP A 213 -15.37 3.62 -32.33
C ASP A 213 -13.91 3.16 -32.11
N GLY A 214 -13.74 1.99 -31.51
CA GLY A 214 -12.42 1.37 -31.30
C GLY A 214 -11.54 2.05 -30.23
N SER A 215 -12.06 3.01 -29.49
CA SER A 215 -11.32 3.74 -28.45
C SER A 215 -12.11 3.95 -27.15
N TRP A 216 -11.40 4.12 -26.06
CA TRP A 216 -11.96 4.50 -24.79
C TRP A 216 -12.09 6.01 -24.68
N GLN A 217 -13.30 6.46 -24.38
CA GLN A 217 -13.61 7.87 -24.12
C GLN A 217 -13.87 8.06 -22.61
N ILE A 218 -12.99 8.82 -21.97
CA ILE A 218 -13.04 9.10 -20.54
C ILE A 218 -13.35 10.58 -20.34
N GLN A 219 -14.54 10.88 -19.86
CA GLN A 219 -14.99 12.23 -19.57
C GLN A 219 -14.63 12.66 -18.16
N THR A 220 -14.07 13.84 -18.01
CA THR A 220 -13.88 14.53 -16.74
C THR A 220 -14.83 15.74 -16.68
N PRO A 221 -14.90 16.50 -15.58
CA PRO A 221 -15.78 17.69 -15.52
C PRO A 221 -15.50 18.75 -16.61
N VAL A 222 -14.28 18.86 -17.12
CA VAL A 222 -13.87 19.92 -18.07
C VAL A 222 -13.11 19.40 -19.28
N GLY A 223 -12.48 18.23 -19.18
CA GLY A 223 -11.67 17.64 -20.26
C GLY A 223 -12.12 16.23 -20.63
N GLN A 224 -11.49 15.69 -21.64
CA GLN A 224 -11.72 14.33 -22.13
C GLN A 224 -10.41 13.66 -22.50
N ILE A 225 -10.33 12.33 -22.27
CA ILE A 225 -9.26 11.48 -22.79
C ILE A 225 -9.86 10.52 -23.82
N THR A 226 -9.17 10.37 -24.95
CA THR A 226 -9.41 9.30 -25.91
C THR A 226 -8.17 8.40 -25.93
N ALA A 227 -8.35 7.10 -25.67
CA ALA A 227 -7.24 6.16 -25.56
C ALA A 227 -7.55 4.81 -26.21
N ARG A 228 -6.54 4.14 -26.74
CA ARG A 228 -6.68 2.79 -27.32
C ARG A 228 -6.82 1.73 -26.23
N ARG A 229 -6.13 1.92 -25.07
CA ARG A 229 -6.13 1.02 -23.91
C ARG A 229 -6.52 1.76 -22.66
N PHE A 230 -7.08 1.04 -21.69
CA PHE A 230 -7.50 1.63 -20.44
C PHE A 230 -7.13 0.75 -19.23
N ILE A 231 -6.55 1.37 -18.20
CA ILE A 231 -6.23 0.72 -16.92
C ILE A 231 -6.99 1.42 -15.80
N GLN A 232 -7.85 0.68 -15.11
CA GLN A 232 -8.49 1.13 -13.88
C GLN A 232 -7.69 0.69 -12.66
N ALA A 233 -7.06 1.64 -11.96
CA ALA A 233 -6.21 1.41 -10.79
C ALA A 233 -6.75 2.08 -9.52
N THR A 234 -8.07 2.14 -9.37
CA THR A 234 -8.76 2.88 -8.29
C THR A 234 -8.93 2.09 -6.99
N ASN A 235 -8.68 0.78 -7.02
CA ASN A 235 -8.81 -0.13 -5.86
C ASN A 235 -10.11 0.13 -5.07
N ALA A 236 -10.05 0.47 -3.76
CA ALA A 236 -11.20 0.73 -2.90
C ALA A 236 -11.84 2.12 -3.07
N TYR A 237 -11.40 2.91 -4.06
CA TYR A 237 -11.81 4.31 -4.25
C TYR A 237 -12.48 4.57 -5.60
N ALA A 238 -12.98 3.51 -6.25
CA ALA A 238 -13.75 3.65 -7.49
C ALA A 238 -14.99 4.54 -7.29
N THR A 239 -15.25 5.42 -8.26
CA THR A 239 -16.43 6.29 -8.31
C THR A 239 -17.51 5.73 -9.24
N LYS A 240 -18.71 6.31 -9.24
CA LYS A 240 -19.76 5.98 -10.20
C LYS A 240 -19.24 6.19 -11.64
N GLY A 241 -19.60 5.28 -12.54
CA GLY A 241 -19.19 5.35 -13.95
C GLY A 241 -17.95 4.54 -14.29
N LEU A 242 -17.27 3.96 -13.30
CA LEU A 242 -16.17 3.00 -13.46
C LEU A 242 -16.68 1.56 -13.37
N ALA A 243 -15.87 0.62 -13.87
CA ALA A 243 -16.16 -0.81 -13.72
C ALA A 243 -16.29 -1.19 -12.24
N GLN A 244 -17.30 -1.98 -11.93
CA GLN A 244 -17.56 -2.47 -10.57
C GLN A 244 -16.61 -3.64 -10.27
N ASN A 245 -15.77 -3.47 -9.27
CA ASN A 245 -14.87 -4.50 -8.77
C ASN A 245 -15.51 -5.30 -7.64
N ALA A 246 -15.28 -6.60 -7.61
CA ALA A 246 -15.80 -7.49 -6.56
C ALA A 246 -14.88 -7.46 -5.33
N TYR A 247 -15.22 -6.65 -4.34
CA TYR A 247 -14.52 -6.58 -3.05
C TYR A 247 -15.44 -6.07 -1.94
N ILE A 248 -15.06 -6.35 -0.70
CA ILE A 248 -15.67 -5.76 0.50
C ILE A 248 -14.81 -4.57 0.93
N PRO A 249 -15.37 -3.36 1.04
CA PRO A 249 -14.64 -2.21 1.56
C PRO A 249 -14.45 -2.34 3.08
N VAL A 250 -13.20 -2.50 3.51
CA VAL A 250 -12.83 -2.56 4.92
C VAL A 250 -12.14 -1.27 5.32
N HIS A 251 -12.65 -0.61 6.35
CA HIS A 251 -12.05 0.59 6.90
C HIS A 251 -10.90 0.25 7.84
N TYR A 252 -9.87 1.06 7.81
CA TYR A 252 -8.78 1.06 8.78
C TYR A 252 -8.49 2.48 9.26
N PHE A 253 -7.87 2.58 10.40
CA PHE A 253 -7.43 3.85 10.96
C PHE A 253 -5.97 3.80 11.38
N GLN A 254 -5.38 4.98 11.47
CA GLN A 254 -4.06 5.22 12.04
C GLN A 254 -4.17 6.36 13.04
N LEU A 255 -3.41 6.26 14.11
CA LEU A 255 -3.18 7.31 15.09
C LEU A 255 -1.67 7.51 15.24
N ALA A 256 -1.23 8.73 15.53
CA ALA A 256 0.17 8.96 15.83
C ALA A 256 0.33 9.95 16.98
N THR A 257 1.39 9.74 17.76
CA THR A 257 1.84 10.67 18.81
C THR A 257 2.53 11.87 18.19
N ASP A 258 2.78 12.91 18.97
CA ASP A 258 3.88 13.84 18.71
C ASP A 258 5.24 13.12 18.84
N PRO A 259 6.36 13.72 18.43
CA PRO A 259 7.68 13.15 18.62
C PRO A 259 7.90 12.75 20.10
N LEU A 260 8.24 11.48 20.31
CA LEU A 260 8.49 10.95 21.66
C LEU A 260 9.82 11.50 22.18
N PRO A 261 9.94 11.77 23.50
CA PRO A 261 11.22 12.02 24.16
C PRO A 261 12.24 10.91 23.86
N GLU A 262 13.49 11.25 23.75
CA GLU A 262 14.55 10.34 23.29
C GLU A 262 14.73 9.12 24.24
N ASP A 263 14.67 9.36 25.53
CA ASP A 263 14.77 8.32 26.55
C ASP A 263 13.64 7.29 26.48
N LEU A 264 12.44 7.72 26.12
CA LEU A 264 11.29 6.83 25.94
C LEU A 264 11.29 6.10 24.61
N ARG A 265 11.77 6.73 23.52
CA ARG A 265 11.74 6.13 22.19
C ARG A 265 12.91 5.19 21.94
N THR A 266 14.09 5.41 22.53
CA THR A 266 15.31 4.64 22.27
C THR A 266 15.10 3.13 22.43
N PRO A 267 14.38 2.60 23.43
CA PRO A 267 14.13 1.18 23.52
C PRO A 267 13.04 0.66 22.56
N ILE A 268 12.31 1.55 21.87
CA ILE A 268 11.20 1.17 21.01
C ILE A 268 11.71 0.97 19.59
N LEU A 269 11.60 -0.26 19.06
CA LEU A 269 12.00 -0.60 17.68
C LEU A 269 13.41 -0.07 17.35
N PRO A 270 14.43 -0.40 18.13
CA PRO A 270 15.77 0.19 17.99
C PRO A 270 16.42 -0.09 16.64
N GLY A 271 15.99 -1.12 15.92
CA GLY A 271 16.42 -1.40 14.55
C GLY A 271 15.61 -0.69 13.46
N GLY A 272 14.58 0.08 13.82
CA GLY A 272 13.73 0.82 12.88
C GLY A 272 12.75 -0.06 12.08
N GLU A 273 12.49 -1.28 12.57
CA GLU A 273 11.53 -2.18 11.92
C GLU A 273 10.09 -1.67 12.01
N GLY A 274 9.27 -2.06 11.04
CA GLY A 274 7.83 -1.97 11.16
C GLY A 274 7.23 -3.25 11.72
N CYS A 275 6.15 -3.14 12.50
CA CYS A 275 5.52 -4.27 13.16
C CYS A 275 4.05 -4.41 12.79
N TRP A 276 3.56 -5.65 12.81
CA TRP A 276 2.15 -6.01 12.76
C TRP A 276 1.93 -7.32 13.50
N ASP A 277 0.72 -7.55 14.03
CA ASP A 277 0.49 -8.72 14.89
C ASP A 277 -0.50 -9.73 14.30
N THR A 278 -0.52 -10.93 14.92
CA THR A 278 -1.39 -12.05 14.53
C THR A 278 -2.80 -11.97 15.13
N ALA A 279 -3.20 -10.86 15.76
CA ALA A 279 -4.53 -10.74 16.36
C ALA A 279 -5.61 -10.64 15.27
N GLN A 280 -6.83 -11.06 15.59
CA GLN A 280 -7.98 -10.93 14.68
C GLN A 280 -8.25 -9.46 14.33
N ILE A 281 -8.25 -8.58 15.32
CA ILE A 281 -8.15 -7.13 15.11
C ILE A 281 -6.66 -6.79 15.11
N MET A 282 -6.05 -7.00 13.94
CA MET A 282 -4.64 -6.80 13.76
C MET A 282 -4.25 -5.36 13.98
N SER A 283 -3.18 -5.14 14.74
CA SER A 283 -2.51 -3.85 14.83
C SER A 283 -1.24 -3.82 14.00
N SER A 284 -0.95 -2.66 13.43
CA SER A 284 0.34 -2.34 12.82
C SER A 284 0.91 -1.09 13.48
N PHE A 285 2.24 -1.08 13.71
CA PHE A 285 2.88 0.05 14.38
C PHE A 285 4.34 0.18 13.94
N ARG A 286 4.85 1.41 14.01
CA ARG A 286 6.25 1.77 13.78
C ARG A 286 6.56 3.17 14.32
N LEU A 287 7.81 3.53 14.37
CA LEU A 287 8.24 4.93 14.49
C LEU A 287 8.42 5.56 13.10
N ASP A 288 8.12 6.86 12.95
CA ASP A 288 8.59 7.64 11.82
C ASP A 288 10.00 8.18 12.08
N LYS A 289 10.59 8.86 11.10
CA LYS A 289 11.95 9.41 11.24
C LYS A 289 12.08 10.52 12.32
N PHE A 290 10.96 11.09 12.74
CA PHE A 290 10.92 12.08 13.81
C PHE A 290 10.67 11.50 15.19
N GLY A 291 10.53 10.16 15.29
CA GLY A 291 10.27 9.45 16.53
C GLY A 291 8.81 9.51 16.99
N ARG A 292 7.86 9.73 16.07
CA ARG A 292 6.43 9.59 16.39
C ARG A 292 6.04 8.12 16.36
N MET A 293 5.32 7.66 17.38
CA MET A 293 4.73 6.33 17.36
C MET A 293 3.43 6.35 16.54
N ILE A 294 3.41 5.57 15.48
CA ILE A 294 2.24 5.35 14.63
C ILE A 294 1.65 3.99 14.97
N LEU A 295 0.36 3.93 15.23
CA LEU A 295 -0.37 2.71 15.53
C LEU A 295 -1.71 2.72 14.82
N GLY A 296 -2.01 1.64 14.12
CA GLY A 296 -3.27 1.48 13.39
C GLY A 296 -3.86 0.10 13.48
N ALA A 297 -5.14 0.02 13.11
CA ALA A 297 -5.90 -1.22 13.05
C ALA A 297 -7.08 -1.11 12.08
N ILE A 298 -7.78 -2.23 11.87
CA ILE A 298 -9.08 -2.25 11.21
C ILE A 298 -10.09 -1.50 12.09
N GLY A 299 -10.87 -0.63 11.48
CA GLY A 299 -11.88 0.20 12.14
C GLY A 299 -12.08 1.54 11.43
N ASN A 300 -13.01 2.35 11.93
CA ASN A 300 -13.31 3.66 11.38
C ASN A 300 -13.29 4.71 12.49
N LEU A 301 -12.68 5.86 12.24
CA LEU A 301 -12.70 7.02 13.15
C LEU A 301 -13.80 8.02 12.82
N ASP A 302 -14.60 7.74 11.81
CA ASP A 302 -15.77 8.54 11.45
C ASP A 302 -17.03 7.90 12.08
N GLY A 303 -17.87 8.71 12.74
CA GLY A 303 -19.13 8.24 13.32
C GLY A 303 -19.06 7.74 14.77
N PHE A 304 -20.12 7.08 15.22
CA PHE A 304 -20.35 6.73 16.64
C PHE A 304 -19.30 5.81 17.27
N GLY A 305 -18.64 4.98 16.47
CA GLY A 305 -17.59 4.06 16.95
C GLY A 305 -16.19 4.68 17.14
N ALA A 306 -15.99 5.92 16.71
CA ALA A 306 -14.67 6.57 16.69
C ALA A 306 -13.97 6.56 18.06
N ASN A 307 -14.70 6.91 19.13
CA ASN A 307 -14.15 6.94 20.48
C ASN A 307 -13.73 5.55 20.97
N SER A 308 -14.47 4.51 20.63
CA SER A 308 -14.13 3.13 20.99
C SER A 308 -12.83 2.69 20.32
N HIS A 309 -12.62 3.04 19.05
CA HIS A 309 -11.37 2.75 18.33
C HIS A 309 -10.18 3.54 18.90
N ARG A 310 -10.37 4.83 19.22
CA ARG A 310 -9.33 5.65 19.88
C ARG A 310 -8.94 5.08 21.25
N GLN A 311 -9.93 4.70 22.08
CA GLN A 311 -9.67 4.08 23.38
C GLN A 311 -9.01 2.71 23.23
N TRP A 312 -9.41 1.92 22.25
CA TRP A 312 -8.76 0.65 21.94
C TRP A 312 -7.27 0.86 21.60
N ALA A 313 -6.96 1.83 20.74
CA ALA A 313 -5.60 2.14 20.36
C ALA A 313 -4.74 2.61 21.54
N ARG A 314 -5.29 3.48 22.42
CA ARG A 314 -4.61 3.90 23.66
C ARG A 314 -4.30 2.73 24.58
N ARG A 315 -5.27 1.83 24.81
CA ARG A 315 -5.05 0.60 25.60
C ARG A 315 -4.03 -0.32 24.93
N LYS A 316 -4.07 -0.46 23.62
CA LYS A 316 -3.11 -1.27 22.87
C LYS A 316 -1.70 -0.69 23.00
N LEU A 317 -1.54 0.63 22.84
CA LEU A 317 -0.25 1.31 23.00
C LEU A 317 0.30 1.12 24.43
N ALA A 318 -0.49 1.38 25.45
CA ALA A 318 -0.11 1.20 26.85
C ALA A 318 0.26 -0.26 27.19
N ARG A 319 -0.38 -1.24 26.55
CA ARG A 319 -0.03 -2.66 26.71
C ARG A 319 1.31 -2.99 26.03
N LEU A 320 1.54 -2.47 24.82
CA LEU A 320 2.80 -2.69 24.09
C LEU A 320 3.98 -1.99 24.76
N TYR A 321 3.75 -0.75 25.17
CA TYR A 321 4.74 0.16 25.72
C TYR A 321 4.18 0.88 26.95
N PRO A 322 4.28 0.29 28.16
CA PRO A 322 3.73 0.87 29.38
C PRO A 322 4.23 2.28 29.68
N GLN A 323 5.47 2.60 29.27
CA GLN A 323 6.05 3.95 29.38
C GLN A 323 5.33 5.00 28.53
N LEU A 324 4.55 4.59 27.54
CA LEU A 324 3.71 5.47 26.71
C LEU A 324 2.25 5.52 27.19
N ALA A 325 1.93 4.94 28.35
CA ALA A 325 0.58 5.04 28.91
C ALA A 325 0.24 6.52 29.18
N GLY A 326 -0.90 6.96 28.63
CA GLY A 326 -1.35 8.36 28.77
C GLY A 326 -0.81 9.34 27.73
N PHE A 327 0.10 8.92 26.85
CA PHE A 327 0.49 9.76 25.72
C PHE A 327 -0.68 10.03 24.78
N ASP A 328 -0.81 11.29 24.38
CA ASP A 328 -1.80 11.68 23.38
C ASP A 328 -1.38 11.27 21.98
N MET A 329 -2.39 11.03 21.14
CA MET A 329 -2.25 10.72 19.72
C MET A 329 -3.05 11.75 18.91
N PRO A 330 -2.51 12.96 18.73
CA PRO A 330 -3.24 14.06 18.10
C PRO A 330 -3.49 13.84 16.61
N HIS A 331 -2.59 13.14 15.92
CA HIS A 331 -2.78 12.83 14.52
C HIS A 331 -3.69 11.61 14.38
N SER A 332 -4.67 11.72 13.48
CA SER A 332 -5.58 10.61 13.21
C SER A 332 -6.14 10.65 11.80
N TRP A 333 -6.13 9.50 11.11
CA TRP A 333 -6.69 9.40 9.77
C TRP A 333 -7.25 8.01 9.50
N THR A 334 -8.07 7.92 8.46
CA THR A 334 -8.72 6.67 8.05
C THR A 334 -8.47 6.40 6.58
N GLY A 335 -8.58 5.14 6.19
CA GLY A 335 -8.52 4.71 4.81
C GLY A 335 -9.43 3.50 4.56
N ARG A 336 -9.46 3.05 3.30
CA ARG A 336 -10.24 1.89 2.87
C ARG A 336 -9.35 0.88 2.18
N ILE A 337 -9.62 -0.40 2.44
CA ILE A 337 -9.01 -1.56 1.82
C ILE A 337 -10.08 -2.20 0.93
N ALA A 338 -9.72 -2.55 -0.30
CA ALA A 338 -10.50 -3.48 -1.11
C ALA A 338 -10.12 -4.91 -0.69
N MET A 339 -10.97 -5.54 0.10
CA MET A 339 -10.77 -6.90 0.57
C MET A 339 -11.49 -7.86 -0.38
N THR A 340 -10.73 -8.67 -1.11
CA THR A 340 -11.29 -9.74 -1.94
C THR A 340 -11.66 -10.95 -1.08
N GLU A 341 -12.58 -11.78 -1.55
CA GLU A 341 -13.05 -12.96 -0.84
C GLU A 341 -11.90 -13.94 -0.52
N ASP A 342 -10.99 -14.09 -1.46
CA ASP A 342 -9.83 -14.98 -1.35
C ASP A 342 -8.54 -14.27 -0.90
N TYR A 343 -8.60 -12.97 -0.55
CA TYR A 343 -7.46 -12.13 -0.17
C TYR A 343 -6.36 -11.98 -1.24
N LEU A 344 -6.63 -12.38 -2.48
CA LEU A 344 -5.69 -12.28 -3.59
C LEU A 344 -5.95 -11.03 -4.44
N PRO A 345 -4.91 -10.39 -4.96
CA PRO A 345 -5.06 -9.32 -5.94
C PRO A 345 -5.68 -9.83 -7.23
N LYS A 346 -6.42 -8.96 -7.91
CA LYS A 346 -7.14 -9.27 -9.14
C LYS A 346 -6.67 -8.36 -10.27
N VAL A 347 -6.50 -8.97 -11.44
CA VAL A 347 -6.44 -8.31 -12.72
C VAL A 347 -7.59 -8.88 -13.54
N VAL A 348 -8.54 -8.05 -13.93
CA VAL A 348 -9.75 -8.48 -14.65
C VAL A 348 -9.97 -7.64 -15.89
N ASP A 349 -10.41 -8.28 -16.95
CA ASP A 349 -10.85 -7.59 -18.16
C ASP A 349 -12.15 -6.84 -17.89
N ILE A 350 -12.21 -5.58 -18.31
CA ILE A 350 -13.37 -4.70 -18.09
C ILE A 350 -13.92 -4.16 -19.41
N GLY A 351 -13.45 -4.67 -20.53
CA GLY A 351 -13.85 -4.32 -21.88
C GLY A 351 -12.70 -4.48 -22.88
N PRO A 352 -12.90 -4.13 -24.15
CA PRO A 352 -11.87 -4.25 -25.19
C PRO A 352 -10.61 -3.48 -24.81
N ASN A 353 -9.46 -4.15 -24.74
CA ASN A 353 -8.18 -3.54 -24.37
C ASN A 353 -8.24 -2.75 -23.05
N ALA A 354 -8.95 -3.27 -22.04
CA ALA A 354 -9.07 -2.60 -20.76
C ALA A 354 -9.05 -3.58 -19.58
N ILE A 355 -8.27 -3.24 -18.56
CA ILE A 355 -8.12 -4.03 -17.35
C ILE A 355 -8.39 -3.20 -16.09
N SER A 356 -8.87 -3.86 -15.04
CA SER A 356 -8.92 -3.33 -13.69
C SER A 356 -7.97 -4.10 -12.77
N ILE A 357 -7.13 -3.39 -12.01
CA ILE A 357 -6.17 -3.94 -11.05
C ILE A 357 -6.57 -3.50 -9.65
N TYR A 358 -6.93 -4.46 -8.76
CA TYR A 358 -7.46 -4.15 -7.45
C TYR A 358 -7.31 -5.31 -6.45
N GLY A 359 -7.76 -5.11 -5.21
CA GLY A 359 -7.98 -6.19 -4.24
C GLY A 359 -6.72 -6.63 -3.50
N PHE A 360 -5.81 -5.70 -3.18
CA PHE A 360 -4.58 -6.03 -2.45
C PHE A 360 -4.79 -6.41 -0.99
N SER A 361 -6.02 -6.37 -0.48
CA SER A 361 -6.44 -6.88 0.82
C SER A 361 -5.55 -6.44 2.00
N GLY A 362 -5.09 -5.16 1.99
CA GLY A 362 -4.23 -4.58 3.02
C GLY A 362 -2.71 -4.72 2.79
N ARG A 363 -2.29 -5.41 1.74
CA ARG A 363 -0.88 -5.54 1.32
C ARG A 363 -0.66 -4.82 -0.02
N GLY A 364 -0.78 -3.48 -0.04
CA GLY A 364 -0.84 -2.72 -1.29
C GLY A 364 0.47 -2.08 -1.75
N ILE A 365 1.51 -1.92 -0.92
CA ILE A 365 2.73 -1.22 -1.32
C ILE A 365 3.51 -2.06 -2.34
N GLY A 366 4.08 -3.17 -1.91
CA GLY A 366 4.85 -4.07 -2.78
C GLY A 366 4.01 -4.63 -3.94
N PRO A 367 2.91 -5.34 -3.66
CA PRO A 367 2.06 -5.89 -4.72
C PRO A 367 1.51 -4.84 -5.68
N GLY A 368 1.00 -3.70 -5.17
CA GLY A 368 0.44 -2.65 -6.04
C GLY A 368 1.49 -2.03 -6.97
N THR A 369 2.70 -1.81 -6.46
CA THR A 369 3.83 -1.31 -7.26
C THR A 369 4.23 -2.33 -8.32
N LEU A 370 4.31 -3.61 -7.95
CA LEU A 370 4.70 -4.69 -8.84
C LEU A 370 3.67 -4.96 -9.94
N PHE A 371 2.37 -5.03 -9.60
CA PHE A 371 1.31 -5.18 -10.60
C PHE A 371 1.26 -4.00 -11.57
N GLY A 372 1.53 -2.78 -11.08
CA GLY A 372 1.70 -1.61 -11.95
C GLY A 372 2.88 -1.77 -12.92
N LYS A 373 4.02 -2.27 -12.44
CA LYS A 373 5.17 -2.59 -13.30
C LYS A 373 4.81 -3.63 -14.37
N CYS A 374 4.16 -4.72 -13.98
CA CYS A 374 3.76 -5.78 -14.91
C CYS A 374 2.70 -5.34 -15.94
N ALA A 375 1.98 -4.25 -15.70
CA ALA A 375 1.02 -3.73 -16.66
C ALA A 375 1.67 -3.30 -17.99
N VAL A 376 2.98 -3.01 -18.01
CA VAL A 376 3.69 -2.71 -19.24
C VAL A 376 3.72 -3.91 -20.19
N ASP A 377 3.90 -5.13 -19.67
CA ASP A 377 3.93 -6.35 -20.48
C ASP A 377 2.58 -6.58 -21.19
N TRP A 378 1.47 -6.29 -20.50
CA TRP A 378 0.15 -6.33 -21.10
C TRP A 378 -0.05 -5.27 -22.21
N VAL A 379 0.56 -4.09 -22.06
CA VAL A 379 0.48 -3.03 -23.06
C VAL A 379 1.27 -3.38 -24.32
N ILE A 380 2.46 -3.97 -24.15
CA ILE A 380 3.42 -4.20 -25.26
C ILE A 380 3.12 -5.50 -26.00
N ASN A 381 2.77 -6.59 -25.29
CA ASN A 381 2.69 -7.93 -25.87
C ASN A 381 1.37 -8.19 -26.64
N ASP A 382 0.36 -7.36 -26.51
CA ASP A 382 -0.90 -7.48 -27.26
C ASP A 382 -0.84 -6.88 -28.70
N ASP A 383 0.30 -6.29 -29.09
CA ASP A 383 0.53 -5.76 -30.44
C ASP A 383 1.35 -6.75 -31.32
N ALA A 384 1.59 -8.02 -30.85
CA ALA A 384 2.33 -9.07 -31.57
C ALA A 384 1.42 -10.17 -32.11
#